data_8a37c5d34a52934b91ec209eda040b43
#
_entry.id   8a37c5d34a52934b91ec209eda040b43
#
_cell.length_a   1.000
_cell.length_b   1.000
_cell.length_c   1.000
_cell.angle_alpha   90.00
_cell.angle_beta   90.00
_cell.angle_gamma   90.00
#
_symmetry.space_group_name_H-M   'P 1'
#
loop_
_entity.id
_entity.type
_entity.pdbx_description
1 polymer ?
#
loop_
_entity_poly.entity_id
_entity_poly.type
_entity_poly.pdbx_seq_one_letter_code
_entity_poly.pdbx_strand_id
1 'polypeptide(L)'
;MEISTALDRAIIGCLFLIALFAPHSIAATQAAWLLGMVLWVARLAVYPRPKLFRSPVDYFLLGFFVLSGVSALFSYNPIMSIGKMRAASLFTIVYLVSQNVRSWREVRLLALTLIASCMINVFLTAGQVAIGKGVKVQGVASTSPLTQAVFHTRTVMQPTPIVNGDTIWEVDGNPVESPQDLAAALATGTSTAKVRIYRVEWMPELEIPRGQLLPGTSAMEQLGISDWSRGRDWRATGFYNHWVTYAEVLQLIASLALGIFLTLKSKKNLTGVLLLLAVAGLVFALAATVTRASWIGFAVSVVTMLLLTSSRRTLLIVGACAIPLVLASVVLLQQRRGISFIDKADQSTSWRQTVWEEGFALLISKPRHLLVGVGVDSIKGHWREWGLFDNGRQPIGHMHSNLLQIALERGVPALIVWLILLGIYVRMLWRNARREAIEDFPRGLAIGALGGAIGFFTSGVVHYNWGDSEVVTVFYFIMGLCLVVERTNQRTTDSSIRS
;
A
#
# COMPACT_ATOMS: atom_id res chain seq x y z
N MET A 1 -1.80 33.76 24.80
CA MET A 1 -2.49 33.73 23.49
C MET A 1 -1.52 33.41 22.32
N GLU A 2 -0.34 34.02 22.30
CA GLU A 2 0.67 33.80 21.23
C GLU A 2 1.19 32.35 21.16
N ILE A 3 1.55 31.75 22.32
CA ILE A 3 2.09 30.37 22.37
C ILE A 3 1.06 29.35 21.86
N SER A 4 -0.22 29.48 22.27
CA SER A 4 -1.27 28.55 21.81
C SER A 4 -1.48 28.62 20.30
N THR A 5 -1.42 29.83 19.73
CA THR A 5 -1.57 30.04 18.28
C THR A 5 -0.34 29.53 17.51
N ALA A 6 0.86 29.71 18.07
CA ALA A 6 2.09 29.18 17.48
C ALA A 6 2.08 27.64 17.45
N LEU A 7 1.65 26.99 18.55
CA LEU A 7 1.50 25.53 18.58
C LEU A 7 0.45 25.04 17.58
N ASP A 8 -0.72 25.69 17.52
CA ASP A 8 -1.77 25.33 16.55
C ASP A 8 -1.23 25.39 15.10
N ARG A 9 -0.47 26.44 14.74
CA ARG A 9 0.15 26.57 13.41
C ARG A 9 1.22 25.50 13.17
N ALA A 10 2.06 25.22 14.17
CA ALA A 10 3.10 24.21 14.06
C ALA A 10 2.51 22.80 13.85
N ILE A 11 1.42 22.46 14.55
CA ILE A 11 0.70 21.19 14.36
C ILE A 11 0.15 21.10 12.94
N ILE A 12 -0.49 22.16 12.43
CA ILE A 12 -0.96 22.19 11.03
C ILE A 12 0.21 22.05 10.06
N GLY A 13 1.36 22.66 10.32
CA GLY A 13 2.59 22.44 9.54
C GLY A 13 3.01 20.96 9.51
N CYS A 14 2.98 20.27 10.66
CA CYS A 14 3.25 18.83 10.72
C CYS A 14 2.24 18.01 9.89
N LEU A 15 0.95 18.39 9.89
CA LEU A 15 -0.06 17.72 9.05
C LEU A 15 0.22 17.90 7.55
N PHE A 16 0.70 19.08 7.12
CA PHE A 16 1.14 19.29 5.74
C PHE A 16 2.38 18.46 5.41
N LEU A 17 3.33 18.31 6.33
CA LEU A 17 4.49 17.43 6.15
C LEU A 17 4.06 15.96 6.05
N ILE A 18 3.10 15.51 6.86
CA ILE A 18 2.52 14.16 6.72
C ILE A 18 1.90 13.99 5.33
N ALA A 19 1.04 14.92 4.89
CA ALA A 19 0.42 14.86 3.56
C ALA A 19 1.44 14.87 2.41
N LEU A 20 2.53 15.63 2.58
CA LEU A 20 3.61 15.73 1.60
C LEU A 20 4.46 14.45 1.55
N PHE A 21 4.84 13.89 2.68
CA PHE A 21 5.78 12.78 2.73
C PHE A 21 5.15 11.39 2.76
N ALA A 22 3.86 11.25 3.12
CA ALA A 22 3.19 9.96 3.14
C ALA A 22 3.31 9.16 1.83
N PRO A 23 3.27 9.77 0.63
CA PRO A 23 3.50 9.05 -0.62
C PRO A 23 4.97 8.70 -0.93
N HIS A 24 5.95 9.15 -0.16
CA HIS A 24 7.37 9.08 -0.55
C HIS A 24 8.28 8.45 0.49
N SER A 25 8.10 8.79 1.77
CA SER A 25 9.04 8.44 2.83
C SER A 25 8.34 8.17 4.15
N ILE A 26 8.34 6.90 4.56
CA ILE A 26 7.79 6.52 5.86
C ILE A 26 8.56 7.18 7.02
N ALA A 27 9.90 7.32 6.90
CA ALA A 27 10.71 7.93 7.95
C ALA A 27 10.36 9.41 8.16
N ALA A 28 10.26 10.19 7.07
CA ALA A 28 9.87 11.61 7.15
C ALA A 28 8.43 11.77 7.66
N THR A 29 7.52 10.90 7.22
CA THR A 29 6.13 10.89 7.67
C THR A 29 6.01 10.58 9.15
N GLN A 30 6.74 9.57 9.64
CA GLN A 30 6.74 9.22 11.07
C GLN A 30 7.40 10.30 11.93
N ALA A 31 8.46 10.96 11.45
CA ALA A 31 9.06 12.10 12.13
C ALA A 31 8.07 13.27 12.27
N ALA A 32 7.36 13.61 11.18
CA ALA A 32 6.34 14.65 11.20
C ALA A 32 5.16 14.28 12.11
N TRP A 33 4.73 13.02 12.11
CA TRP A 33 3.70 12.52 13.01
C TRP A 33 4.13 12.60 14.48
N LEU A 34 5.32 12.11 14.84
CA LEU A 34 5.82 12.16 16.23
C LEU A 34 5.96 13.59 16.71
N LEU A 35 6.55 14.48 15.90
CA LEU A 35 6.64 15.91 16.22
C LEU A 35 5.26 16.51 16.42
N GLY A 36 4.31 16.23 15.51
CA GLY A 36 2.94 16.69 15.61
C GLY A 36 2.25 16.21 16.89
N MET A 37 2.47 14.96 17.32
CA MET A 37 1.95 14.40 18.55
C MET A 37 2.53 15.10 19.79
N VAL A 38 3.84 15.33 19.83
CA VAL A 38 4.49 16.07 20.92
C VAL A 38 3.93 17.50 21.04
N LEU A 39 3.83 18.21 19.91
CA LEU A 39 3.25 19.56 19.86
C LEU A 39 1.77 19.56 20.30
N TRP A 40 1.00 18.53 19.90
CA TRP A 40 -0.40 18.43 20.30
C TRP A 40 -0.55 18.17 21.80
N VAL A 41 0.27 17.27 22.37
CA VAL A 41 0.29 17.06 23.83
C VAL A 41 0.66 18.36 24.56
N ALA A 42 1.70 19.08 24.10
CA ALA A 42 2.05 20.38 24.63
C ALA A 42 0.88 21.38 24.52
N ARG A 43 0.16 21.36 23.38
CA ARG A 43 -1.02 22.23 23.17
C ARG A 43 -2.16 21.94 24.13
N LEU A 44 -2.36 20.69 24.54
CA LEU A 44 -3.37 20.30 25.53
C LEU A 44 -3.03 20.85 26.95
N ALA A 45 -1.76 21.08 27.23
CA ALA A 45 -1.30 21.67 28.50
C ALA A 45 -1.40 23.21 28.54
N VAL A 46 -1.40 23.88 27.36
CA VAL A 46 -1.43 25.34 27.24
C VAL A 46 -2.87 25.88 27.27
N TYR A 47 -3.13 26.90 28.10
CA TYR A 47 -4.44 27.55 28.17
C TYR A 47 -4.64 28.63 27.08
N PRO A 48 -5.85 28.75 26.48
CA PRO A 48 -7.06 27.98 26.71
C PRO A 48 -6.96 26.58 26.11
N ARG A 49 -7.39 25.57 26.87
CA ARG A 49 -7.36 24.17 26.41
C ARG A 49 -8.33 23.94 25.26
N PRO A 50 -7.95 23.23 24.22
CA PRO A 50 -8.87 22.89 23.12
C PRO A 50 -9.96 21.91 23.60
N LYS A 51 -11.19 22.13 23.12
CA LYS A 51 -12.29 21.18 23.36
C LYS A 51 -12.08 19.98 22.43
N LEU A 52 -11.98 18.79 23.01
CA LEU A 52 -11.82 17.56 22.26
C LEU A 52 -13.17 17.13 21.68
N PHE A 53 -13.13 16.73 20.41
CA PHE A 53 -14.25 16.14 19.70
C PHE A 53 -14.27 14.63 19.94
N ARG A 54 -15.44 14.08 20.30
CA ARG A 54 -15.66 12.64 20.38
C ARG A 54 -16.20 12.13 19.05
N SER A 55 -15.55 11.13 18.50
CA SER A 55 -15.93 10.54 17.23
C SER A 55 -16.58 9.17 17.39
N PRO A 56 -17.41 8.71 16.44
CA PRO A 56 -18.06 7.41 16.54
C PRO A 56 -17.08 6.23 16.48
N VAL A 57 -15.83 6.45 16.05
CA VAL A 57 -14.79 5.40 15.90
C VAL A 57 -13.85 5.29 17.10
N ASP A 58 -13.89 6.22 18.06
CA ASP A 58 -12.91 6.34 19.15
C ASP A 58 -12.76 5.06 19.98
N TYR A 59 -13.88 4.49 20.43
CA TYR A 59 -13.85 3.28 21.26
C TYR A 59 -13.26 2.08 20.53
N PHE A 60 -13.50 1.98 19.22
CA PHE A 60 -13.04 0.85 18.41
C PHE A 60 -11.58 1.01 18.00
N LEU A 61 -11.11 2.23 17.72
CA LEU A 61 -9.69 2.52 17.51
C LEU A 61 -8.88 2.18 18.76
N LEU A 62 -9.32 2.70 19.91
CA LEU A 62 -8.66 2.43 21.20
C LEU A 62 -8.78 0.97 21.59
N GLY A 63 -9.96 0.35 21.43
CA GLY A 63 -10.18 -1.07 21.70
C GLY A 63 -9.28 -1.98 20.88
N PHE A 64 -9.14 -1.71 19.59
CA PHE A 64 -8.23 -2.46 18.74
C PHE A 64 -6.76 -2.31 19.16
N PHE A 65 -6.35 -1.10 19.55
CA PHE A 65 -5.00 -0.84 20.07
C PHE A 65 -4.76 -1.57 21.39
N VAL A 66 -5.70 -1.52 22.33
CA VAL A 66 -5.61 -2.22 23.62
C VAL A 66 -5.53 -3.73 23.43
N LEU A 67 -6.39 -4.31 22.58
CA LEU A 67 -6.36 -5.75 22.27
C LEU A 67 -5.04 -6.14 21.58
N SER A 68 -4.50 -5.29 20.71
CA SER A 68 -3.16 -5.50 20.12
C SER A 68 -2.07 -5.49 21.20
N GLY A 69 -2.18 -4.61 22.21
CA GLY A 69 -1.28 -4.55 23.36
C GLY A 69 -1.37 -5.79 24.24
N VAL A 70 -2.59 -6.26 24.53
CA VAL A 70 -2.83 -7.52 25.25
C VAL A 70 -2.19 -8.67 24.49
N SER A 71 -2.45 -8.78 23.19
CA SER A 71 -1.81 -9.80 22.34
C SER A 71 -0.27 -9.72 22.39
N ALA A 72 0.30 -8.52 22.36
CA ALA A 72 1.74 -8.34 22.42
C ALA A 72 2.36 -8.79 23.75
N LEU A 73 1.68 -8.54 24.86
CA LEU A 73 2.12 -9.01 26.19
C LEU A 73 2.03 -10.53 26.34
N PHE A 74 1.01 -11.15 25.77
CA PHE A 74 0.82 -12.59 25.76
C PHE A 74 1.42 -13.30 24.53
N SER A 75 2.28 -12.62 23.77
CA SER A 75 2.91 -13.13 22.56
C SER A 75 3.88 -14.28 22.85
N TYR A 76 4.11 -15.15 21.85
CA TYR A 76 5.24 -16.10 21.88
C TYR A 76 6.61 -15.40 21.78
N ASN A 77 6.63 -14.15 21.23
CA ASN A 77 7.79 -13.28 21.26
C ASN A 77 7.39 -11.88 21.73
N PRO A 78 7.25 -11.63 23.06
CA PRO A 78 6.76 -10.36 23.59
C PRO A 78 7.62 -9.16 23.20
N ILE A 79 8.94 -9.29 23.20
CA ILE A 79 9.86 -8.19 22.86
C ILE A 79 9.63 -7.71 21.43
N MET A 80 9.53 -8.64 20.47
CA MET A 80 9.23 -8.31 19.08
C MET A 80 7.85 -7.67 18.94
N SER A 81 6.82 -8.27 19.57
CA SER A 81 5.44 -7.81 19.45
C SER A 81 5.22 -6.43 20.08
N ILE A 82 5.85 -6.15 21.25
CA ILE A 82 5.82 -4.82 21.89
C ILE A 82 6.52 -3.79 20.99
N GLY A 83 7.65 -4.13 20.37
CA GLY A 83 8.32 -3.27 19.40
C GLY A 83 7.44 -2.86 18.22
N LYS A 84 6.48 -3.72 17.81
CA LYS A 84 5.52 -3.43 16.75
C LYS A 84 4.35 -2.53 17.18
N MET A 85 4.16 -2.31 18.48
CA MET A 85 3.12 -1.38 18.98
C MET A 85 3.33 0.05 18.49
N ARG A 86 4.56 0.43 18.11
CA ARG A 86 4.81 1.71 17.44
C ARG A 86 4.02 1.83 16.12
N ALA A 87 3.98 0.78 15.31
CA ALA A 87 3.18 0.78 14.09
C ALA A 87 1.67 0.78 14.40
N ALA A 88 1.25 0.06 15.43
CA ALA A 88 -0.14 0.07 15.88
C ALA A 88 -0.58 1.47 16.37
N SER A 89 0.33 2.30 16.93
CA SER A 89 0.01 3.65 17.41
C SER A 89 -0.22 4.69 16.30
N LEU A 90 0.04 4.36 15.02
CA LEU A 90 -0.24 5.24 13.87
C LEU A 90 -1.72 5.67 13.78
N PHE A 91 -2.64 4.93 14.39
CA PHE A 91 -4.04 5.35 14.48
C PHE A 91 -4.22 6.74 15.13
N THR A 92 -3.26 7.19 15.94
CA THR A 92 -3.29 8.52 16.56
C THR A 92 -3.21 9.67 15.55
N ILE A 93 -2.81 9.39 14.29
CA ILE A 93 -2.90 10.33 13.15
C ILE A 93 -4.35 10.78 12.96
N VAL A 94 -5.33 9.89 13.17
CA VAL A 94 -6.76 10.22 13.10
C VAL A 94 -7.09 11.36 14.04
N TYR A 95 -6.57 11.30 15.27
CA TYR A 95 -6.80 12.35 16.30
C TYR A 95 -6.00 13.60 15.99
N LEU A 96 -4.74 13.46 15.58
CA LEU A 96 -3.91 14.61 15.22
C LEU A 96 -4.60 15.46 14.14
N VAL A 97 -5.20 14.82 13.13
CA VAL A 97 -5.97 15.50 12.08
C VAL A 97 -7.30 16.01 12.61
N SER A 98 -8.16 15.13 13.14
CA SER A 98 -9.55 15.45 13.47
C SER A 98 -9.70 16.48 14.60
N GLN A 99 -8.73 16.58 15.51
CA GLN A 99 -8.76 17.51 16.62
C GLN A 99 -8.20 18.90 16.28
N ASN A 100 -7.25 18.98 15.33
CA ASN A 100 -6.52 20.21 15.08
C ASN A 100 -6.96 20.93 13.80
N VAL A 101 -7.41 20.22 12.75
CA VAL A 101 -7.95 20.84 11.54
C VAL A 101 -9.31 21.47 11.84
N ARG A 102 -9.49 22.77 11.56
CA ARG A 102 -10.66 23.54 11.98
C ARG A 102 -11.49 24.10 10.84
N SER A 103 -10.93 24.22 9.66
CA SER A 103 -11.56 24.88 8.52
C SER A 103 -11.65 23.97 7.29
N TRP A 104 -12.68 24.17 6.45
CA TRP A 104 -12.80 23.51 5.15
C TRP A 104 -11.63 23.82 4.22
N ARG A 105 -11.04 25.02 4.36
CA ARG A 105 -9.85 25.39 3.60
C ARG A 105 -8.68 24.48 3.92
N GLU A 106 -8.43 24.21 5.22
CA GLU A 106 -7.35 23.30 5.65
C GLU A 106 -7.62 21.88 5.18
N VAL A 107 -8.85 21.34 5.32
CA VAL A 107 -9.22 20.00 4.82
C VAL A 107 -8.93 19.90 3.33
N ARG A 108 -9.36 20.90 2.56
CA ARG A 108 -9.15 20.94 1.10
C ARG A 108 -7.66 20.99 0.75
N LEU A 109 -6.90 21.85 1.39
CA LEU A 109 -5.48 22.00 1.12
C LEU A 109 -4.71 20.72 1.49
N LEU A 110 -4.98 20.10 2.64
CA LEU A 110 -4.35 18.85 3.05
C LEU A 110 -4.66 17.70 2.09
N ALA A 111 -5.91 17.53 1.68
CA ALA A 111 -6.30 16.51 0.70
C ALA A 111 -5.64 16.75 -0.66
N LEU A 112 -5.63 18.00 -1.15
CA LEU A 112 -4.99 18.35 -2.42
C LEU A 112 -3.45 18.21 -2.35
N THR A 113 -2.83 18.54 -1.20
CA THR A 113 -1.39 18.32 -0.99
C THR A 113 -1.05 16.83 -1.06
N LEU A 114 -1.85 15.95 -0.45
CA LEU A 114 -1.65 14.51 -0.52
C LEU A 114 -1.73 14.00 -1.97
N ILE A 115 -2.75 14.44 -2.73
CA ILE A 115 -2.93 14.06 -4.13
C ILE A 115 -1.78 14.60 -4.99
N ALA A 116 -1.46 15.89 -4.86
CA ALA A 116 -0.40 16.53 -5.65
C ALA A 116 0.98 15.92 -5.36
N SER A 117 1.27 15.64 -4.09
CA SER A 117 2.50 14.96 -3.69
C SER A 117 2.61 13.58 -4.33
N CYS A 118 1.52 12.79 -4.32
CA CYS A 118 1.52 11.47 -4.94
C CYS A 118 1.79 11.52 -6.46
N MET A 119 1.51 12.64 -7.14
CA MET A 119 1.84 12.82 -8.56
C MET A 119 3.35 12.78 -8.84
N ILE A 120 4.20 13.07 -7.87
CA ILE A 120 5.67 12.91 -8.01
C ILE A 120 6.00 11.44 -8.25
N ASN A 121 5.36 10.51 -7.50
CA ASN A 121 5.48 9.07 -7.74
C ASN A 121 4.96 8.66 -9.12
N VAL A 122 3.85 9.27 -9.56
CA VAL A 122 3.29 9.00 -10.90
C VAL A 122 4.26 9.41 -11.99
N PHE A 123 4.85 10.62 -11.89
CA PHE A 123 5.85 11.08 -12.86
C PHE A 123 7.11 10.24 -12.84
N LEU A 124 7.59 9.83 -11.66
CA LEU A 124 8.71 8.88 -11.55
C LEU A 124 8.39 7.58 -12.27
N THR A 125 7.20 7.01 -12.01
CA THR A 125 6.74 5.77 -12.64
C THR A 125 6.65 5.93 -14.16
N ALA A 126 6.06 7.02 -14.64
CA ALA A 126 5.95 7.30 -16.07
C ALA A 126 7.34 7.43 -16.74
N GLY A 127 8.25 8.16 -16.11
CA GLY A 127 9.63 8.27 -16.59
C GLY A 127 10.34 6.92 -16.66
N GLN A 128 10.23 6.12 -15.59
CA GLN A 128 10.82 4.79 -15.55
C GLN A 128 10.23 3.83 -16.61
N VAL A 129 8.92 3.89 -16.85
CA VAL A 129 8.26 3.08 -17.90
C VAL A 129 8.72 3.53 -19.30
N ALA A 130 8.87 4.85 -19.52
CA ALA A 130 9.30 5.39 -20.81
C ALA A 130 10.77 5.05 -21.13
N ILE A 131 11.67 5.23 -20.15
CA ILE A 131 13.11 5.01 -20.32
C ILE A 131 13.46 3.51 -20.28
N GLY A 132 12.76 2.71 -19.46
CA GLY A 132 13.11 1.37 -19.07
C GLY A 132 14.10 1.34 -17.90
N LYS A 133 14.24 0.17 -17.25
CA LYS A 133 15.12 -0.04 -16.09
C LYS A 133 15.84 -1.39 -16.21
N GLY A 134 17.14 -1.38 -15.96
CA GLY A 134 17.95 -2.60 -15.95
C GLY A 134 18.26 -3.16 -17.33
N VAL A 135 18.96 -4.28 -17.34
CA VAL A 135 19.42 -5.01 -18.51
C VAL A 135 18.55 -6.25 -18.72
N LYS A 136 17.64 -6.23 -19.69
CA LYS A 136 16.86 -7.39 -20.11
C LYS A 136 17.71 -8.22 -21.08
N VAL A 137 18.07 -9.42 -20.66
CA VAL A 137 18.99 -10.29 -21.41
C VAL A 137 18.25 -11.18 -22.39
N GLN A 138 18.86 -11.43 -23.56
CA GLN A 138 18.38 -12.35 -24.59
C GLN A 138 19.52 -13.15 -25.19
N GLY A 139 19.22 -14.39 -25.62
CA GLY A 139 20.21 -15.29 -26.19
C GLY A 139 21.31 -15.65 -25.19
N VAL A 140 20.94 -15.96 -23.95
CA VAL A 140 21.87 -16.37 -22.90
C VAL A 140 22.46 -17.74 -23.27
N ALA A 141 23.78 -17.79 -23.53
CA ALA A 141 24.48 -19.02 -23.88
C ALA A 141 24.56 -19.98 -22.67
N SER A 142 24.59 -21.27 -22.91
CA SER A 142 24.76 -22.27 -21.83
C SER A 142 26.07 -22.14 -21.07
N THR A 143 27.09 -21.55 -21.69
CA THR A 143 28.41 -21.24 -21.08
C THR A 143 28.45 -19.90 -20.36
N SER A 144 27.37 -19.11 -20.39
CA SER A 144 27.30 -17.80 -19.77
C SER A 144 27.49 -17.89 -18.26
N PRO A 145 28.27 -16.97 -17.64
CA PRO A 145 28.39 -16.88 -16.18
C PRO A 145 27.04 -16.62 -15.50
N LEU A 146 26.08 -16.04 -16.18
CA LEU A 146 24.72 -15.79 -15.70
C LEU A 146 23.94 -17.08 -15.42
N THR A 147 24.31 -18.20 -16.07
CA THR A 147 23.68 -19.52 -15.83
C THR A 147 24.07 -20.16 -14.50
N GLN A 148 25.13 -19.66 -13.86
CA GLN A 148 25.61 -20.15 -12.56
C GLN A 148 24.91 -19.48 -11.38
N ALA A 149 23.88 -18.67 -11.64
CA ALA A 149 23.14 -17.98 -10.61
C ALA A 149 22.42 -18.94 -9.66
N VAL A 150 22.48 -18.64 -8.36
CA VAL A 150 21.91 -19.46 -7.30
C VAL A 150 21.00 -18.59 -6.42
N PHE A 151 19.84 -19.12 -6.12
CA PHE A 151 18.92 -18.51 -5.16
C PHE A 151 19.16 -19.10 -3.76
N HIS A 152 19.46 -18.25 -2.80
CA HIS A 152 19.62 -18.65 -1.42
C HIS A 152 18.35 -18.34 -0.63
N THR A 153 17.73 -19.37 -0.09
CA THR A 153 16.79 -19.23 1.02
C THR A 153 17.51 -19.51 2.33
N ARG A 154 16.88 -19.22 3.45
CA ARG A 154 17.46 -19.56 4.78
C ARG A 154 17.71 -21.06 4.98
N THR A 155 17.15 -21.92 4.15
CA THR A 155 17.12 -23.38 4.32
C THR A 155 17.63 -24.15 3.11
N VAL A 156 17.60 -23.55 1.91
CA VAL A 156 17.90 -24.25 0.65
C VAL A 156 18.70 -23.34 -0.28
N MET A 157 19.71 -23.91 -0.90
CA MET A 157 20.45 -23.34 -2.01
C MET A 157 19.94 -23.99 -3.28
N GLN A 158 19.34 -23.19 -4.17
CA GLN A 158 18.71 -23.68 -5.39
C GLN A 158 19.36 -23.06 -6.62
N PRO A 159 19.95 -23.86 -7.54
CA PRO A 159 20.38 -23.35 -8.83
C PRO A 159 19.23 -22.66 -9.56
N THR A 160 19.42 -21.41 -9.90
CA THR A 160 18.41 -20.57 -10.54
C THR A 160 19.07 -19.77 -11.66
N PRO A 161 19.37 -20.40 -12.79
CA PRO A 161 20.09 -19.77 -13.91
C PRO A 161 19.29 -18.56 -14.40
N ILE A 162 19.99 -17.47 -14.75
CA ILE A 162 19.40 -16.34 -15.48
C ILE A 162 19.14 -16.80 -16.91
N VAL A 163 17.93 -16.57 -17.39
CA VAL A 163 17.43 -17.03 -18.69
C VAL A 163 16.94 -15.86 -19.55
N ASN A 164 16.65 -16.17 -20.81
CA ASN A 164 16.12 -15.19 -21.75
C ASN A 164 14.86 -14.51 -21.22
N GLY A 165 14.82 -13.19 -21.29
CA GLY A 165 13.72 -12.36 -20.81
C GLY A 165 13.85 -11.87 -19.37
N ASP A 166 14.81 -12.37 -18.61
CA ASP A 166 15.10 -11.83 -17.29
C ASP A 166 15.67 -10.40 -17.40
N THR A 167 15.29 -9.55 -16.47
CA THR A 167 15.83 -8.19 -16.39
C THR A 167 16.68 -8.07 -15.13
N ILE A 168 17.95 -7.76 -15.28
CA ILE A 168 18.89 -7.53 -14.19
C ILE A 168 18.85 -6.06 -13.82
N TRP A 169 18.56 -5.76 -12.56
CA TRP A 169 18.36 -4.38 -12.08
C TRP A 169 19.52 -3.82 -11.31
N GLU A 170 20.06 -4.64 -10.42
CA GLU A 170 21.05 -4.22 -9.43
C GLU A 170 22.07 -5.33 -9.24
N VAL A 171 23.31 -4.92 -9.01
CA VAL A 171 24.39 -5.80 -8.53
C VAL A 171 24.94 -5.16 -7.27
N ASP A 172 24.90 -5.90 -6.14
CA ASP A 172 25.32 -5.43 -4.80
C ASP A 172 24.65 -4.10 -4.36
N GLY A 173 23.37 -3.93 -4.72
CA GLY A 173 22.60 -2.72 -4.42
C GLY A 173 22.87 -1.53 -5.37
N ASN A 174 23.80 -1.66 -6.32
CA ASN A 174 24.06 -0.63 -7.32
C ASN A 174 23.23 -0.89 -8.58
N PRO A 175 22.56 0.11 -9.15
CA PRO A 175 21.78 -0.06 -10.36
C PRO A 175 22.67 -0.38 -11.56
N VAL A 176 22.17 -1.27 -12.42
CA VAL A 176 22.82 -1.69 -13.67
C VAL A 176 21.93 -1.22 -14.82
N GLU A 177 22.50 -0.41 -15.73
CA GLU A 177 21.75 0.17 -16.84
C GLU A 177 22.19 -0.31 -18.22
N SER A 178 23.37 -0.94 -18.30
CA SER A 178 23.98 -1.43 -19.54
C SER A 178 24.71 -2.76 -19.30
N PRO A 179 24.96 -3.58 -20.38
CA PRO A 179 25.80 -4.75 -20.27
C PRO A 179 27.22 -4.44 -19.78
N GLN A 180 27.73 -3.23 -20.07
CA GLN A 180 29.04 -2.77 -19.63
C GLN A 180 29.08 -2.64 -18.10
N ASP A 181 28.03 -2.05 -17.49
CA ASP A 181 27.93 -1.93 -16.03
C ASP A 181 27.86 -3.33 -15.39
N LEU A 182 27.07 -4.24 -15.99
CA LEU A 182 26.92 -5.61 -15.49
C LEU A 182 28.25 -6.37 -15.55
N ALA A 183 28.94 -6.33 -16.70
CA ALA A 183 30.25 -6.98 -16.87
C ALA A 183 31.29 -6.40 -15.88
N ALA A 184 31.36 -5.08 -15.75
CA ALA A 184 32.26 -4.42 -14.79
C ALA A 184 31.95 -4.85 -13.34
N ALA A 185 30.70 -4.91 -12.96
CA ALA A 185 30.29 -5.33 -11.62
C ALA A 185 30.61 -6.81 -11.33
N LEU A 186 30.59 -7.69 -12.34
CA LEU A 186 30.93 -9.10 -12.19
C LEU A 186 32.42 -9.41 -12.39
N ALA A 187 33.21 -8.49 -12.99
CA ALA A 187 34.63 -8.68 -13.26
C ALA A 187 35.49 -8.59 -11.99
N THR A 188 35.10 -7.75 -11.02
CA THR A 188 35.92 -7.40 -9.86
C THR A 188 35.45 -8.11 -8.60
N GLY A 189 36.41 -8.71 -7.85
CA GLY A 189 36.18 -9.34 -6.55
C GLY A 189 36.36 -10.85 -6.55
N THR A 190 36.59 -11.42 -5.37
CA THR A 190 36.81 -12.85 -5.13
C THR A 190 35.59 -13.57 -4.55
N SER A 191 34.52 -12.84 -4.25
CA SER A 191 33.28 -13.35 -3.67
C SER A 191 32.16 -13.47 -4.72
N THR A 192 31.00 -13.91 -4.31
CA THR A 192 29.78 -13.87 -5.12
C THR A 192 29.22 -12.44 -5.22
N ALA A 193 28.59 -12.11 -6.35
CA ALA A 193 27.83 -10.88 -6.51
C ALA A 193 26.35 -11.14 -6.23
N LYS A 194 25.70 -10.26 -5.47
CA LYS A 194 24.26 -10.29 -5.25
C LYS A 194 23.58 -9.56 -6.38
N VAL A 195 22.82 -10.29 -7.17
CA VAL A 195 22.17 -9.80 -8.37
C VAL A 195 20.66 -9.83 -8.19
N ARG A 196 20.01 -8.66 -8.21
CA ARG A 196 18.55 -8.57 -8.19
C ARG A 196 18.01 -8.58 -9.60
N ILE A 197 17.16 -9.56 -9.88
CA ILE A 197 16.52 -9.71 -11.20
C ILE A 197 15.02 -9.56 -11.11
N TYR A 198 14.39 -9.29 -12.26
CA TYR A 198 12.96 -9.40 -12.45
C TYR A 198 12.67 -10.51 -13.47
N ARG A 199 11.89 -11.49 -13.06
CA ARG A 199 11.42 -12.62 -13.86
C ARG A 199 9.93 -12.84 -13.62
N VAL A 200 9.08 -12.52 -14.60
CA VAL A 200 7.64 -12.80 -14.58
C VAL A 200 7.02 -12.77 -13.17
N GLU A 201 6.82 -11.58 -12.61
CA GLU A 201 6.24 -11.35 -11.26
C GLU A 201 7.11 -11.75 -10.06
N TRP A 202 8.29 -12.30 -10.26
CA TRP A 202 9.24 -12.67 -9.22
C TRP A 202 10.47 -11.77 -9.24
N MET A 203 10.94 -11.33 -8.07
CA MET A 203 12.10 -10.44 -7.92
C MET A 203 13.10 -11.05 -6.93
N PRO A 204 13.79 -12.12 -7.30
CA PRO A 204 14.79 -12.72 -6.43
C PRO A 204 16.08 -11.89 -6.39
N GLU A 205 16.79 -12.00 -5.26
CA GLU A 205 18.20 -11.70 -5.16
C GLU A 205 18.96 -13.03 -5.35
N LEU A 206 19.72 -13.11 -6.44
CA LEU A 206 20.52 -14.28 -6.78
C LEU A 206 21.98 -14.00 -6.49
N GLU A 207 22.77 -15.05 -6.24
CA GLU A 207 24.22 -14.96 -6.11
C GLU A 207 24.88 -15.53 -7.36
N ILE A 208 25.83 -14.77 -7.94
CA ILE A 208 26.62 -15.17 -9.11
C ILE A 208 28.11 -15.11 -8.72
N PRO A 209 28.90 -16.16 -9.03
CA PRO A 209 30.35 -16.11 -8.84
C PRO A 209 30.99 -14.99 -9.67
N ARG A 210 31.91 -14.23 -9.07
CA ARG A 210 32.67 -13.18 -9.77
C ARG A 210 33.88 -13.75 -10.50
N GLY A 211 34.39 -12.97 -11.46
CA GLY A 211 35.63 -13.30 -12.18
C GLY A 211 35.50 -14.45 -13.18
N GLN A 212 34.30 -14.89 -13.51
CA GLN A 212 34.03 -15.97 -14.45
C GLN A 212 33.51 -15.48 -15.81
N LEU A 213 33.83 -14.23 -16.17
CA LEU A 213 33.47 -13.70 -17.47
C LEU A 213 34.12 -14.49 -18.59
N LEU A 214 33.39 -14.64 -19.68
CA LEU A 214 33.92 -15.30 -20.89
C LEU A 214 34.97 -14.41 -21.55
N PRO A 215 35.93 -15.00 -22.28
CA PRO A 215 36.84 -14.24 -23.12
C PRO A 215 36.05 -13.54 -24.25
N GLY A 216 36.29 -12.25 -24.44
CA GLY A 216 35.63 -11.45 -25.48
C GLY A 216 36.03 -9.97 -25.39
N THR A 217 35.78 -9.24 -26.47
CA THR A 217 36.11 -7.83 -26.60
C THR A 217 34.94 -6.92 -26.21
N SER A 218 33.73 -7.46 -26.27
CA SER A 218 32.51 -6.74 -25.88
C SER A 218 31.94 -7.28 -24.57
N ALA A 219 31.25 -6.43 -23.83
CA ALA A 219 30.55 -6.84 -22.61
C ALA A 219 29.51 -7.94 -22.86
N MET A 220 28.86 -7.93 -24.00
CA MET A 220 27.90 -8.97 -24.37
C MET A 220 28.58 -10.34 -24.56
N GLU A 221 29.73 -10.36 -25.24
CA GLU A 221 30.54 -11.61 -25.40
C GLU A 221 30.98 -12.11 -24.01
N GLN A 222 31.51 -11.21 -23.17
CA GLN A 222 31.95 -11.54 -21.82
C GLN A 222 30.82 -12.10 -20.93
N LEU A 223 29.60 -11.61 -21.10
CA LEU A 223 28.41 -12.10 -20.40
C LEU A 223 27.77 -13.31 -21.07
N GLY A 224 28.17 -13.66 -22.30
CA GLY A 224 27.56 -14.74 -23.07
C GLY A 224 26.10 -14.48 -23.44
N ILE A 225 25.77 -13.26 -23.83
CA ILE A 225 24.42 -12.84 -24.27
C ILE A 225 24.49 -12.37 -25.74
N SER A 226 23.48 -12.71 -26.55
CA SER A 226 23.45 -12.30 -27.97
C SER A 226 22.80 -10.94 -28.19
N ASP A 227 21.85 -10.54 -27.33
CA ASP A 227 21.12 -9.27 -27.43
C ASP A 227 20.64 -8.82 -26.08
N TRP A 228 20.31 -7.53 -25.96
CA TRP A 228 19.76 -6.95 -24.78
C TRP A 228 18.86 -5.74 -25.07
N SER A 229 18.00 -5.42 -24.12
CA SER A 229 17.20 -4.19 -24.14
C SER A 229 17.00 -3.66 -22.73
N ARG A 230 16.56 -2.41 -22.60
CA ARG A 230 16.10 -1.92 -21.30
C ARG A 230 14.79 -2.61 -20.91
N GLY A 231 14.73 -3.13 -19.69
CA GLY A 231 13.54 -3.80 -19.19
C GLY A 231 12.38 -2.84 -19.01
N ARG A 232 11.20 -3.21 -19.52
CA ARG A 232 9.94 -2.46 -19.39
C ARG A 232 8.80 -3.29 -18.83
N ASP A 233 9.02 -4.58 -18.61
CA ASP A 233 8.00 -5.55 -18.20
C ASP A 233 7.95 -5.76 -16.69
N TRP A 234 8.50 -4.81 -15.93
CA TRP A 234 8.60 -4.86 -14.47
C TRP A 234 7.39 -4.22 -13.77
N ARG A 235 7.27 -4.48 -12.47
CA ARG A 235 6.22 -3.91 -11.60
C ARG A 235 6.70 -2.59 -11.01
N ALA A 236 5.91 -1.52 -11.18
CA ALA A 236 6.23 -0.24 -10.58
C ALA A 236 6.15 -0.30 -9.05
N THR A 237 7.17 0.24 -8.40
CA THR A 237 7.27 0.29 -6.94
C THR A 237 7.21 1.71 -6.38
N GLY A 238 7.30 2.73 -7.24
CA GLY A 238 7.45 4.11 -6.79
C GLY A 238 8.66 4.25 -5.86
N PHE A 239 8.52 5.09 -4.83
CA PHE A 239 9.53 5.25 -3.77
C PHE A 239 9.45 4.16 -2.67
N TYR A 240 8.49 3.23 -2.71
CA TYR A 240 8.27 2.25 -1.63
C TYR A 240 9.13 0.99 -1.73
N ASN A 241 9.84 0.78 -2.83
CA ASN A 241 10.59 -0.45 -3.11
C ASN A 241 9.74 -1.74 -3.09
N HIS A 242 8.41 -1.61 -2.95
CA HIS A 242 7.47 -2.72 -2.92
C HIS A 242 6.20 -2.37 -3.71
N TRP A 243 5.87 -3.16 -4.72
CA TRP A 243 4.76 -2.86 -5.64
C TRP A 243 3.38 -2.96 -4.99
N VAL A 244 3.17 -3.85 -4.00
CA VAL A 244 1.88 -3.99 -3.32
C VAL A 244 1.61 -2.75 -2.47
N THR A 245 2.58 -2.32 -1.65
CA THR A 245 2.49 -1.10 -0.84
C THR A 245 2.16 0.12 -1.71
N TYR A 246 2.87 0.26 -2.85
CA TYR A 246 2.61 1.33 -3.81
C TYR A 246 1.20 1.27 -4.38
N ALA A 247 0.76 0.06 -4.82
CA ALA A 247 -0.58 -0.14 -5.37
C ALA A 247 -1.70 0.21 -4.38
N GLU A 248 -1.55 -0.18 -3.11
CA GLU A 248 -2.55 0.09 -2.06
C GLU A 248 -2.63 1.58 -1.72
N VAL A 249 -1.50 2.28 -1.67
CA VAL A 249 -1.47 3.75 -1.49
C VAL A 249 -2.11 4.46 -2.69
N LEU A 250 -1.75 4.05 -3.93
CA LEU A 250 -2.36 4.60 -5.14
C LEU A 250 -3.87 4.38 -5.16
N GLN A 251 -4.34 3.20 -4.78
CA GLN A 251 -5.76 2.86 -4.72
C GLN A 251 -6.53 3.80 -3.78
N LEU A 252 -5.99 4.08 -2.59
CA LEU A 252 -6.61 5.00 -1.63
C LEU A 252 -6.65 6.44 -2.15
N ILE A 253 -5.52 6.94 -2.68
CA ILE A 253 -5.41 8.33 -3.15
C ILE A 253 -6.17 8.54 -4.46
N ALA A 254 -6.17 7.55 -5.37
CA ALA A 254 -6.97 7.61 -6.60
C ALA A 254 -8.47 7.62 -6.30
N SER A 255 -8.91 6.80 -5.33
CA SER A 255 -10.32 6.82 -4.88
C SER A 255 -10.70 8.18 -4.30
N LEU A 256 -9.82 8.78 -3.47
CA LEU A 256 -10.04 10.10 -2.90
C LEU A 256 -10.15 11.17 -4.01
N ALA A 257 -9.19 11.20 -4.93
CA ALA A 257 -9.16 12.15 -6.04
C ALA A 257 -10.40 12.02 -6.96
N LEU A 258 -10.78 10.77 -7.28
CA LEU A 258 -11.97 10.50 -8.10
C LEU A 258 -13.25 10.93 -7.38
N GLY A 259 -13.42 10.65 -6.09
CA GLY A 259 -14.60 11.06 -5.33
C GLY A 259 -14.75 12.59 -5.31
N ILE A 260 -13.65 13.33 -5.10
CA ILE A 260 -13.64 14.79 -5.17
C ILE A 260 -14.01 15.26 -6.60
N PHE A 261 -13.43 14.66 -7.64
CA PHE A 261 -13.72 15.00 -9.04
C PHE A 261 -15.19 14.79 -9.40
N LEU A 262 -15.79 13.68 -8.98
CA LEU A 262 -17.18 13.33 -9.31
C LEU A 262 -18.18 14.35 -8.79
N THR A 263 -17.90 14.99 -7.65
CA THR A 263 -18.81 15.98 -7.02
C THR A 263 -18.58 17.43 -7.45
N LEU A 264 -17.51 17.72 -8.20
CA LEU A 264 -17.27 19.09 -8.67
C LEU A 264 -18.42 19.60 -9.55
N LYS A 265 -18.95 20.79 -9.26
CA LYS A 265 -19.95 21.49 -10.08
C LYS A 265 -19.44 21.78 -11.49
N SER A 266 -18.22 22.28 -11.59
CA SER A 266 -17.57 22.53 -12.88
C SER A 266 -16.36 21.62 -13.05
N LYS A 267 -16.46 20.69 -14.01
CA LYS A 267 -15.34 19.77 -14.35
C LYS A 267 -14.41 20.36 -15.41
N LYS A 268 -14.83 21.47 -16.06
CA LYS A 268 -14.07 22.13 -17.13
C LYS A 268 -13.12 23.23 -16.65
N ASN A 269 -13.18 23.62 -15.38
CA ASN A 269 -12.24 24.57 -14.80
C ASN A 269 -10.88 23.92 -14.53
N LEU A 270 -9.87 24.74 -14.25
CA LEU A 270 -8.50 24.28 -14.01
C LEU A 270 -8.43 23.17 -12.93
N THR A 271 -9.16 23.33 -11.82
CA THR A 271 -9.19 22.32 -10.74
C THR A 271 -9.76 20.99 -11.23
N GLY A 272 -10.84 21.03 -12.02
CA GLY A 272 -11.45 19.82 -12.58
C GLY A 272 -10.51 19.11 -13.55
N VAL A 273 -9.85 19.87 -14.44
CA VAL A 273 -8.88 19.32 -15.40
C VAL A 273 -7.69 18.72 -14.66
N LEU A 274 -7.11 19.42 -13.69
CA LEU A 274 -5.98 18.92 -12.89
C LEU A 274 -6.34 17.65 -12.11
N LEU A 275 -7.53 17.58 -11.50
CA LEU A 275 -7.98 16.37 -10.82
C LEU A 275 -8.21 15.21 -11.78
N LEU A 276 -8.76 15.46 -12.96
CA LEU A 276 -8.92 14.42 -13.99
C LEU A 276 -7.58 13.86 -14.43
N LEU A 277 -6.60 14.73 -14.69
CA LEU A 277 -5.24 14.34 -15.03
C LEU A 277 -4.56 13.58 -13.89
N ALA A 278 -4.78 14.01 -12.63
CA ALA A 278 -4.28 13.31 -11.47
C ALA A 278 -4.89 11.91 -11.36
N VAL A 279 -6.21 11.76 -11.51
CA VAL A 279 -6.87 10.44 -11.52
C VAL A 279 -6.31 9.56 -12.63
N ALA A 280 -6.18 10.09 -13.85
CA ALA A 280 -5.63 9.34 -14.98
C ALA A 280 -4.18 8.87 -14.71
N GLY A 281 -3.33 9.76 -14.17
CA GLY A 281 -1.96 9.42 -13.80
C GLY A 281 -1.88 8.39 -12.68
N LEU A 282 -2.72 8.51 -11.62
CA LEU A 282 -2.79 7.56 -10.52
C LEU A 282 -3.25 6.17 -11.00
N VAL A 283 -4.24 6.12 -11.89
CA VAL A 283 -4.72 4.86 -12.51
C VAL A 283 -3.64 4.24 -13.39
N PHE A 284 -2.94 5.05 -14.19
CA PHE A 284 -1.79 4.58 -14.97
C PHE A 284 -0.72 3.96 -14.06
N ALA A 285 -0.31 4.65 -13.00
CA ALA A 285 0.68 4.15 -12.05
C ALA A 285 0.20 2.88 -11.35
N LEU A 286 -1.08 2.83 -10.95
CA LEU A 286 -1.71 1.63 -10.36
C LEU A 286 -1.67 0.45 -11.34
N ALA A 287 -1.97 0.68 -12.62
CA ALA A 287 -1.88 -0.34 -13.67
C ALA A 287 -0.43 -0.85 -13.81
N ALA A 288 0.56 0.05 -13.76
CA ALA A 288 1.98 -0.29 -13.86
C ALA A 288 2.50 -1.12 -12.67
N THR A 289 1.82 -1.13 -11.51
CA THR A 289 2.19 -2.02 -10.39
C THR A 289 1.89 -3.49 -10.64
N VAL A 290 1.01 -3.80 -11.59
CA VAL A 290 0.54 -5.16 -11.92
C VAL A 290 0.03 -5.91 -10.67
N THR A 291 -0.67 -5.22 -9.79
CA THR A 291 -1.22 -5.78 -8.55
C THR A 291 -2.71 -6.03 -8.71
N ARG A 292 -3.06 -7.28 -9.11
CA ARG A 292 -4.45 -7.69 -9.45
C ARG A 292 -5.46 -7.36 -8.35
N ALA A 293 -5.12 -7.62 -7.09
CA ALA A 293 -6.02 -7.36 -5.98
C ALA A 293 -6.33 -5.88 -5.77
N SER A 294 -5.34 -4.99 -5.92
CA SER A 294 -5.54 -3.54 -5.82
C SER A 294 -6.31 -3.00 -7.03
N TRP A 295 -6.17 -3.60 -8.21
CA TRP A 295 -7.01 -3.28 -9.37
C TRP A 295 -8.48 -3.61 -9.12
N ILE A 296 -8.75 -4.82 -8.58
CA ILE A 296 -10.11 -5.23 -8.19
C ILE A 296 -10.64 -4.30 -7.09
N GLY A 297 -9.82 -4.01 -6.08
CA GLY A 297 -10.17 -3.06 -5.01
C GLY A 297 -10.54 -1.69 -5.55
N PHE A 298 -9.75 -1.13 -6.50
CA PHE A 298 -10.05 0.14 -7.12
C PHE A 298 -11.30 0.07 -8.01
N ALA A 299 -11.51 -1.00 -8.76
CA ALA A 299 -12.73 -1.19 -9.55
C ALA A 299 -13.98 -1.21 -8.67
N VAL A 300 -13.95 -1.92 -7.53
CA VAL A 300 -15.04 -1.92 -6.54
C VAL A 300 -15.23 -0.51 -5.93
N SER A 301 -14.14 0.23 -5.67
CA SER A 301 -14.21 1.64 -5.25
C SER A 301 -14.95 2.49 -6.27
N VAL A 302 -14.60 2.38 -7.56
CA VAL A 302 -15.24 3.14 -8.67
C VAL A 302 -16.73 2.80 -8.75
N VAL A 303 -17.08 1.51 -8.74
CA VAL A 303 -18.49 1.06 -8.75
C VAL A 303 -19.25 1.65 -7.57
N THR A 304 -18.70 1.58 -6.36
CA THR A 304 -19.32 2.15 -5.16
C THR A 304 -19.57 3.65 -5.31
N MET A 305 -18.60 4.41 -5.82
CA MET A 305 -18.73 5.84 -6.02
C MET A 305 -19.77 6.18 -7.09
N LEU A 306 -19.77 5.44 -8.19
CA LEU A 306 -20.74 5.65 -9.29
C LEU A 306 -22.18 5.33 -8.86
N LEU A 307 -22.39 4.30 -8.04
CA LEU A 307 -23.72 3.99 -7.47
C LEU A 307 -24.28 5.14 -6.62
N LEU A 308 -23.42 5.97 -6.02
CA LEU A 308 -23.81 7.10 -5.19
C LEU A 308 -23.98 8.41 -5.97
N THR A 309 -23.28 8.56 -7.10
CA THR A 309 -23.20 9.85 -7.80
C THR A 309 -23.86 9.87 -9.16
N SER A 310 -24.19 8.71 -9.73
CA SER A 310 -24.60 8.59 -11.12
C SER A 310 -26.04 8.11 -11.28
N SER A 311 -26.68 8.53 -12.36
CA SER A 311 -28.00 8.03 -12.76
C SER A 311 -27.91 6.56 -13.22
N ARG A 312 -29.03 5.83 -13.15
CA ARG A 312 -29.11 4.45 -13.68
C ARG A 312 -28.65 4.36 -15.14
N ARG A 313 -29.00 5.36 -15.95
CA ARG A 313 -28.58 5.43 -17.37
C ARG A 313 -27.06 5.54 -17.51
N THR A 314 -26.42 6.40 -16.70
CA THR A 314 -24.96 6.55 -16.66
C THR A 314 -24.28 5.25 -16.23
N LEU A 315 -24.81 4.57 -15.22
CA LEU A 315 -24.29 3.28 -14.76
C LEU A 315 -24.33 2.21 -15.85
N LEU A 316 -25.44 2.13 -16.60
CA LEU A 316 -25.57 1.19 -17.71
C LEU A 316 -24.56 1.49 -18.85
N ILE A 317 -24.39 2.78 -19.20
CA ILE A 317 -23.44 3.19 -20.24
C ILE A 317 -21.99 2.88 -19.79
N VAL A 318 -21.63 3.27 -18.57
CA VAL A 318 -20.28 3.01 -18.03
C VAL A 318 -20.03 1.51 -17.92
N GLY A 319 -21.00 0.71 -17.46
CA GLY A 319 -20.88 -0.74 -17.41
C GLY A 319 -20.71 -1.36 -18.79
N ALA A 320 -21.52 -0.95 -19.75
CA ALA A 320 -21.43 -1.42 -21.14
C ALA A 320 -20.09 -1.10 -21.81
N CYS A 321 -19.46 0.01 -21.45
CA CYS A 321 -18.14 0.38 -21.97
C CYS A 321 -17.00 -0.26 -21.17
N ALA A 322 -17.10 -0.32 -19.84
CA ALA A 322 -16.03 -0.82 -18.98
C ALA A 322 -15.86 -2.34 -19.06
N ILE A 323 -16.96 -3.11 -19.14
CA ILE A 323 -16.88 -4.57 -19.19
C ILE A 323 -16.07 -5.07 -20.40
N PRO A 324 -16.32 -4.65 -21.64
CA PRO A 324 -15.51 -5.04 -22.80
C PRO A 324 -14.03 -4.62 -22.66
N LEU A 325 -13.77 -3.41 -22.11
CA LEU A 325 -12.40 -2.93 -21.90
C LEU A 325 -11.63 -3.78 -20.89
N VAL A 326 -12.28 -4.16 -19.78
CA VAL A 326 -11.69 -5.06 -18.78
C VAL A 326 -11.43 -6.41 -19.37
N LEU A 327 -12.39 -7.00 -20.12
CA LEU A 327 -12.22 -8.29 -20.79
C LEU A 327 -11.08 -8.25 -21.82
N ALA A 328 -11.04 -7.22 -22.66
CA ALA A 328 -9.96 -7.02 -23.61
C ALA A 328 -8.60 -6.86 -22.91
N SER A 329 -8.53 -6.12 -21.81
CA SER A 329 -7.30 -5.95 -21.01
C SER A 329 -6.83 -7.27 -20.40
N VAL A 330 -7.75 -8.09 -19.90
CA VAL A 330 -7.45 -9.43 -19.36
C VAL A 330 -6.90 -10.33 -20.48
N VAL A 331 -7.56 -10.37 -21.65
CA VAL A 331 -7.11 -11.17 -22.80
C VAL A 331 -5.73 -10.72 -23.28
N LEU A 332 -5.50 -9.42 -23.43
CA LEU A 332 -4.20 -8.88 -23.85
C LEU A 332 -3.09 -9.18 -22.83
N LEU A 333 -3.38 -9.12 -21.53
CA LEU A 333 -2.44 -9.49 -20.48
C LEU A 333 -2.12 -10.97 -20.50
N GLN A 334 -3.12 -11.83 -20.73
CA GLN A 334 -2.93 -13.29 -20.90
C GLN A 334 -2.04 -13.60 -22.10
N GLN A 335 -2.32 -12.97 -23.24
CA GLN A 335 -1.52 -13.17 -24.48
C GLN A 335 -0.07 -12.70 -24.32
N ARG A 336 0.16 -11.55 -23.66
CA ARG A 336 1.51 -11.01 -23.47
C ARG A 336 2.34 -11.75 -22.43
N ARG A 337 1.70 -12.37 -21.43
CA ARG A 337 2.39 -12.96 -20.26
C ARG A 337 2.36 -14.48 -20.24
N GLY A 338 1.55 -15.13 -21.09
CA GLY A 338 1.36 -16.58 -21.06
C GLY A 338 0.74 -17.14 -19.78
N ILE A 339 0.21 -16.25 -18.91
CA ILE A 339 -0.35 -16.62 -17.60
C ILE A 339 -1.84 -16.28 -17.60
N SER A 340 -2.69 -17.27 -17.33
CA SER A 340 -4.14 -17.07 -17.17
C SER A 340 -4.44 -16.26 -15.91
N PHE A 341 -5.48 -15.42 -15.95
CA PHE A 341 -5.94 -14.65 -14.79
C PHE A 341 -6.45 -15.55 -13.64
N ILE A 342 -6.92 -16.76 -14.01
CA ILE A 342 -7.37 -17.82 -13.11
C ILE A 342 -6.65 -19.09 -13.56
N ASP A 343 -5.39 -19.24 -13.21
CA ASP A 343 -4.65 -20.46 -13.49
C ASP A 343 -4.45 -21.25 -12.21
N LYS A 344 -4.86 -22.53 -12.20
CA LYS A 344 -4.58 -23.44 -11.08
C LYS A 344 -3.08 -23.70 -10.91
N ALA A 345 -2.29 -23.44 -11.95
CA ALA A 345 -0.83 -23.48 -11.93
C ALA A 345 -0.18 -22.15 -11.50
N ASP A 346 -0.98 -21.10 -11.19
CA ASP A 346 -0.45 -19.83 -10.66
C ASP A 346 0.15 -20.07 -9.27
N GLN A 347 1.48 -20.11 -9.22
CA GLN A 347 2.24 -20.29 -7.97
C GLN A 347 1.79 -19.33 -6.85
N SER A 348 1.35 -18.13 -7.22
CA SER A 348 0.87 -17.11 -6.27
C SER A 348 -0.46 -17.50 -5.62
N THR A 349 -1.33 -18.19 -6.32
CA THR A 349 -2.64 -18.65 -5.81
C THR A 349 -2.49 -19.91 -4.97
N SER A 350 -1.75 -20.89 -5.44
CA SER A 350 -1.47 -22.13 -4.71
C SER A 350 -0.71 -21.87 -3.41
N TRP A 351 0.27 -20.96 -3.45
CA TRP A 351 0.99 -20.53 -2.27
C TRP A 351 0.09 -19.88 -1.21
N ARG A 352 -0.81 -18.96 -1.62
CA ARG A 352 -1.75 -18.35 -0.66
C ARG A 352 -2.67 -19.40 -0.03
N GLN A 353 -3.14 -20.35 -0.81
CA GLN A 353 -4.00 -21.41 -0.29
C GLN A 353 -3.28 -22.20 0.81
N THR A 354 -2.06 -22.64 0.57
CA THR A 354 -1.24 -23.33 1.58
C THR A 354 -1.08 -22.51 2.85
N VAL A 355 -0.67 -21.23 2.70
CA VAL A 355 -0.45 -20.33 3.84
C VAL A 355 -1.76 -20.06 4.61
N TRP A 356 -2.92 -20.02 3.94
CA TRP A 356 -4.22 -19.86 4.60
C TRP A 356 -4.64 -21.11 5.36
N GLU A 357 -4.46 -22.29 4.78
CA GLU A 357 -4.76 -23.57 5.44
C GLU A 357 -3.91 -23.75 6.70
N GLU A 358 -2.60 -23.52 6.60
CA GLU A 358 -1.67 -23.59 7.73
C GLU A 358 -1.98 -22.52 8.80
N GLY A 359 -2.22 -21.28 8.39
CA GLY A 359 -2.55 -20.17 9.30
C GLY A 359 -3.87 -20.42 10.04
N PHE A 360 -4.90 -20.95 9.36
CA PHE A 360 -6.18 -21.30 9.96
C PHE A 360 -6.02 -22.49 10.91
N ALA A 361 -5.27 -23.51 10.53
CA ALA A 361 -4.98 -24.66 11.39
C ALA A 361 -4.26 -24.21 12.68
N LEU A 362 -3.28 -23.30 12.56
CA LEU A 362 -2.61 -22.73 13.73
C LEU A 362 -3.57 -21.91 14.61
N LEU A 363 -4.47 -21.11 14.01
CA LEU A 363 -5.45 -20.30 14.74
C LEU A 363 -6.34 -21.16 15.63
N ILE A 364 -6.85 -22.28 15.11
CA ILE A 364 -7.77 -23.16 15.84
C ILE A 364 -7.06 -24.19 16.73
N SER A 365 -5.73 -24.33 16.62
CA SER A 365 -4.96 -25.36 17.32
C SER A 365 -5.01 -25.24 18.85
N LYS A 366 -5.19 -24.04 19.38
CA LYS A 366 -5.26 -23.76 20.83
C LYS A 366 -6.29 -22.65 21.12
N PRO A 367 -7.10 -22.76 22.18
CA PRO A 367 -8.05 -21.69 22.57
C PRO A 367 -7.39 -20.33 22.78
N ARG A 368 -6.14 -20.30 23.25
CA ARG A 368 -5.35 -19.09 23.42
C ARG A 368 -5.18 -18.33 22.11
N HIS A 369 -4.92 -19.03 20.98
CA HIS A 369 -4.73 -18.40 19.68
C HIS A 369 -6.01 -17.70 19.21
N LEU A 370 -7.19 -18.28 19.49
CA LEU A 370 -8.48 -17.66 19.21
C LEU A 370 -8.72 -16.40 20.05
N LEU A 371 -8.29 -16.39 21.32
CA LEU A 371 -8.59 -15.31 22.26
C LEU A 371 -7.62 -14.13 22.14
N VAL A 372 -6.32 -14.38 22.17
CA VAL A 372 -5.28 -13.34 22.20
C VAL A 372 -4.30 -13.42 21.03
N GLY A 373 -4.42 -14.43 20.18
CA GLY A 373 -3.53 -14.65 19.06
C GLY A 373 -2.15 -15.20 19.47
N VAL A 374 -1.25 -15.26 18.49
CA VAL A 374 0.15 -15.71 18.69
C VAL A 374 1.10 -14.54 18.98
N GLY A 375 0.63 -13.31 18.84
CA GLY A 375 1.41 -12.08 18.96
C GLY A 375 1.82 -11.49 17.61
N VAL A 376 1.90 -10.17 17.58
CA VAL A 376 2.22 -9.43 16.35
C VAL A 376 3.62 -9.79 15.86
N ASP A 377 3.72 -10.17 14.59
CA ASP A 377 4.97 -10.56 13.90
C ASP A 377 5.67 -11.85 14.45
N SER A 378 5.07 -12.54 15.44
CA SER A 378 5.60 -13.78 16.02
C SER A 378 5.71 -14.92 15.01
N ILE A 379 4.86 -14.90 13.98
CA ILE A 379 4.85 -15.87 12.87
C ILE A 379 6.25 -15.99 12.25
N LYS A 380 6.94 -14.87 12.04
CA LYS A 380 8.27 -14.83 11.43
C LYS A 380 9.38 -15.43 12.31
N GLY A 381 9.15 -15.46 13.63
CA GLY A 381 10.08 -16.07 14.58
C GLY A 381 9.88 -17.57 14.78
N HIS A 382 8.62 -18.02 14.76
CA HIS A 382 8.21 -19.39 15.15
C HIS A 382 7.70 -20.24 13.98
N TRP A 383 7.87 -19.82 12.73
CA TRP A 383 7.35 -20.52 11.57
C TRP A 383 7.84 -21.99 11.47
N ARG A 384 9.09 -22.27 11.89
CA ARG A 384 9.64 -23.63 11.90
C ARG A 384 8.94 -24.53 12.92
N GLU A 385 8.70 -24.01 14.11
CA GLU A 385 8.04 -24.72 15.20
C GLU A 385 6.58 -25.05 14.83
N TRP A 386 5.94 -24.18 14.07
CA TRP A 386 4.54 -24.30 13.65
C TRP A 386 4.37 -24.93 12.27
N GLY A 387 5.44 -25.31 11.59
CA GLY A 387 5.41 -25.93 10.27
C GLY A 387 4.81 -25.06 9.17
N LEU A 388 4.93 -23.71 9.30
CA LEU A 388 4.33 -22.76 8.37
C LEU A 388 5.17 -22.57 7.10
N PHE A 389 4.53 -22.01 6.06
CA PHE A 389 5.15 -21.72 4.76
C PHE A 389 5.73 -22.98 4.09
N ASP A 390 4.97 -24.06 4.11
CA ASP A 390 5.38 -25.37 3.61
C ASP A 390 6.74 -25.79 4.22
N ASN A 391 6.84 -25.71 5.55
CA ASN A 391 8.09 -25.92 6.29
C ASN A 391 9.27 -25.05 5.79
N GLY A 392 8.97 -23.82 5.35
CA GLY A 392 9.95 -22.86 4.86
C GLY A 392 10.36 -23.03 3.39
N ARG A 393 9.69 -23.90 2.64
CA ARG A 393 9.84 -23.97 1.17
C ARG A 393 9.24 -22.75 0.47
N GLN A 394 8.24 -22.12 1.10
CA GLN A 394 7.63 -20.90 0.64
C GLN A 394 8.23 -19.66 1.31
N PRO A 395 8.16 -18.47 0.70
CA PRO A 395 8.67 -17.24 1.28
C PRO A 395 8.06 -16.94 2.65
N ILE A 396 8.90 -16.76 3.66
CA ILE A 396 8.48 -16.47 5.04
C ILE A 396 8.01 -15.02 5.13
N GLY A 397 6.79 -14.81 5.59
CA GLY A 397 6.21 -13.47 5.66
C GLY A 397 4.96 -13.37 6.54
N HIS A 398 3.85 -13.11 5.93
CA HIS A 398 2.53 -12.95 6.54
C HIS A 398 1.48 -13.80 5.78
N MET A 399 0.25 -13.89 6.32
CA MET A 399 -0.81 -14.75 5.77
C MET A 399 -1.50 -14.19 4.52
N HIS A 400 -1.04 -13.09 3.96
CA HIS A 400 -1.64 -12.45 2.77
C HIS A 400 -3.17 -12.29 2.84
N SER A 401 -3.69 -11.99 4.02
CA SER A 401 -5.08 -11.66 4.30
C SER A 401 -5.18 -10.85 5.58
N ASN A 402 -5.81 -9.69 5.55
CA ASN A 402 -6.07 -8.93 6.77
C ASN A 402 -6.87 -9.74 7.79
N LEU A 403 -7.90 -10.45 7.32
CA LEU A 403 -8.79 -11.20 8.19
C LEU A 403 -8.03 -12.28 8.96
N LEU A 404 -7.31 -13.13 8.25
CA LEU A 404 -6.56 -14.22 8.86
C LEU A 404 -5.38 -13.72 9.69
N GLN A 405 -4.64 -12.73 9.17
CA GLN A 405 -3.47 -12.19 9.88
C GLN A 405 -3.87 -11.52 11.19
N ILE A 406 -4.92 -10.68 11.20
CA ILE A 406 -5.38 -10.01 12.42
C ILE A 406 -5.91 -11.04 13.42
N ALA A 407 -6.70 -12.02 12.97
CA ALA A 407 -7.20 -13.09 13.84
C ALA A 407 -6.05 -13.90 14.45
N LEU A 408 -5.08 -14.29 13.63
CA LEU A 408 -3.96 -15.13 14.05
C LEU A 408 -2.99 -14.38 14.98
N GLU A 409 -2.65 -13.15 14.67
CA GLU A 409 -1.73 -12.37 15.49
C GLU A 409 -2.36 -11.80 16.76
N ARG A 410 -3.62 -11.33 16.69
CA ARG A 410 -4.25 -10.53 17.75
C ARG A 410 -5.48 -11.18 18.39
N GLY A 411 -5.88 -12.34 17.88
CA GLY A 411 -7.09 -13.04 18.30
C GLY A 411 -8.37 -12.57 17.59
N VAL A 412 -9.37 -13.44 17.64
CA VAL A 412 -10.70 -13.18 17.05
C VAL A 412 -11.39 -11.95 17.65
N PRO A 413 -11.30 -11.65 18.97
CA PRO A 413 -11.85 -10.41 19.53
C PRO A 413 -11.30 -9.15 18.88
N ALA A 414 -9.99 -9.10 18.59
CA ALA A 414 -9.38 -7.96 17.89
C ALA A 414 -9.88 -7.86 16.45
N LEU A 415 -10.04 -8.97 15.74
CA LEU A 415 -10.64 -9.00 14.40
C LEU A 415 -12.08 -8.45 14.42
N ILE A 416 -12.90 -8.86 15.38
CA ILE A 416 -14.29 -8.38 15.52
C ILE A 416 -14.30 -6.86 15.74
N VAL A 417 -13.48 -6.35 16.65
CA VAL A 417 -13.39 -4.91 16.93
C VAL A 417 -12.93 -4.15 15.68
N TRP A 418 -11.98 -4.67 14.92
CA TRP A 418 -11.52 -4.09 13.67
C TRP A 418 -12.62 -4.07 12.59
N LEU A 419 -13.40 -5.14 12.45
CA LEU A 419 -14.53 -5.20 11.52
C LEU A 419 -15.63 -4.20 11.91
N ILE A 420 -15.94 -4.06 13.19
CA ILE A 420 -16.89 -3.07 13.69
C ILE A 420 -16.38 -1.65 13.43
N LEU A 421 -15.09 -1.38 13.66
CA LEU A 421 -14.44 -0.10 13.34
C LEU A 421 -14.66 0.27 11.86
N LEU A 422 -14.36 -0.65 10.95
CA LEU A 422 -14.55 -0.42 9.51
C LEU A 422 -16.04 -0.23 9.18
N GLY A 423 -16.94 -1.03 9.76
CA GLY A 423 -18.39 -0.92 9.55
C GLY A 423 -18.94 0.45 10.01
N ILE A 424 -18.52 0.94 11.16
CA ILE A 424 -18.91 2.27 11.67
C ILE A 424 -18.35 3.37 10.78
N TYR A 425 -17.09 3.26 10.36
CA TYR A 425 -16.46 4.22 9.48
C TYR A 425 -17.18 4.29 8.11
N VAL A 426 -17.42 3.15 7.47
CA VAL A 426 -18.18 3.05 6.21
C VAL A 426 -19.59 3.62 6.37
N ARG A 427 -20.30 3.29 7.46
CA ARG A 427 -21.63 3.85 7.75
C ARG A 427 -21.61 5.39 7.88
N MET A 428 -20.60 5.93 8.56
CA MET A 428 -20.41 7.37 8.69
C MET A 428 -20.18 8.02 7.34
N LEU A 429 -19.27 7.47 6.53
CA LEU A 429 -18.98 7.96 5.18
C LEU A 429 -20.20 7.89 4.26
N TRP A 430 -20.92 6.77 4.29
CA TRP A 430 -22.18 6.59 3.54
C TRP A 430 -23.21 7.67 3.87
N ARG A 431 -23.39 7.95 5.17
CA ARG A 431 -24.29 9.01 5.64
C ARG A 431 -23.87 10.37 5.12
N ASN A 432 -22.59 10.71 5.21
CA ASN A 432 -22.06 11.98 4.72
C ASN A 432 -22.12 12.10 3.19
N ALA A 433 -21.89 11.03 2.47
CA ALA A 433 -21.99 10.97 1.01
C ALA A 433 -23.43 11.27 0.49
N ARG A 434 -24.46 10.88 1.27
CA ARG A 434 -25.88 11.05 0.92
C ARG A 434 -26.50 12.38 1.36
N ARG A 435 -25.81 13.18 2.17
CA ARG A 435 -26.32 14.49 2.61
C ARG A 435 -26.18 15.52 1.50
N GLU A 436 -27.32 15.97 0.95
CA GLU A 436 -27.38 16.99 -0.12
C GLU A 436 -26.99 18.39 0.36
N ALA A 437 -27.16 18.67 1.66
CA ALA A 437 -26.84 19.98 2.26
C ALA A 437 -25.33 20.23 2.48
N ILE A 438 -24.46 19.27 2.15
CA ILE A 438 -23.01 19.40 2.29
C ILE A 438 -22.44 20.00 1.01
N GLU A 439 -21.46 20.92 1.14
CA GLU A 439 -20.70 21.44 0.00
C GLU A 439 -20.06 20.31 -0.82
N ASP A 440 -19.84 20.56 -2.11
CA ASP A 440 -19.35 19.56 -3.07
C ASP A 440 -18.04 18.91 -2.64
N PHE A 441 -17.08 19.69 -2.11
CA PHE A 441 -15.75 19.15 -1.76
C PHE A 441 -15.81 18.20 -0.55
N PRO A 442 -16.40 18.53 0.61
CA PRO A 442 -16.56 17.59 1.72
C PRO A 442 -17.38 16.35 1.35
N ARG A 443 -18.39 16.49 0.49
CA ARG A 443 -19.16 15.36 -0.04
C ARG A 443 -18.26 14.45 -0.91
N GLY A 444 -17.47 15.05 -1.80
CA GLY A 444 -16.51 14.33 -2.64
C GLY A 444 -15.44 13.60 -1.84
N LEU A 445 -14.94 14.24 -0.77
CA LEU A 445 -14.02 13.63 0.19
C LEU A 445 -14.66 12.38 0.83
N ALA A 446 -15.91 12.48 1.30
CA ALA A 446 -16.62 11.36 1.91
C ALA A 446 -16.90 10.22 0.91
N ILE A 447 -17.28 10.53 -0.34
CA ILE A 447 -17.50 9.55 -1.40
C ILE A 447 -16.19 8.86 -1.79
N GLY A 448 -15.10 9.62 -1.97
CA GLY A 448 -13.79 9.07 -2.30
C GLY A 448 -13.22 8.20 -1.18
N ALA A 449 -13.35 8.63 0.07
CA ALA A 449 -12.96 7.85 1.24
C ALA A 449 -13.80 6.57 1.40
N LEU A 450 -15.11 6.62 1.09
CA LEU A 450 -15.98 5.45 1.12
C LEU A 450 -15.54 4.42 0.07
N GLY A 451 -15.37 4.85 -1.18
CA GLY A 451 -14.85 3.98 -2.23
C GLY A 451 -13.49 3.41 -1.84
N GLY A 452 -12.58 4.28 -1.37
CA GLY A 452 -11.26 3.88 -0.92
C GLY A 452 -11.27 2.84 0.20
N ALA A 453 -12.11 3.02 1.23
CA ALA A 453 -12.25 2.09 2.35
C ALA A 453 -12.80 0.72 1.91
N ILE A 454 -13.83 0.70 1.05
CA ILE A 454 -14.39 -0.53 0.50
C ILE A 454 -13.37 -1.25 -0.39
N GLY A 455 -12.66 -0.52 -1.25
CA GLY A 455 -11.60 -1.09 -2.09
C GLY A 455 -10.43 -1.63 -1.28
N PHE A 456 -10.00 -0.91 -0.25
CA PHE A 456 -8.97 -1.34 0.69
C PHE A 456 -9.35 -2.63 1.43
N PHE A 457 -10.62 -2.74 1.87
CA PHE A 457 -11.12 -3.98 2.46
C PHE A 457 -11.13 -5.12 1.44
N THR A 458 -11.55 -4.84 0.21
CA THR A 458 -11.61 -5.83 -0.88
C THR A 458 -10.22 -6.39 -1.21
N SER A 459 -9.21 -5.53 -1.41
CA SER A 459 -7.83 -5.97 -1.64
C SER A 459 -7.24 -6.65 -0.42
N GLY A 460 -7.60 -6.21 0.78
CA GLY A 460 -7.16 -6.75 2.06
C GLY A 460 -7.66 -8.17 2.38
N VAL A 461 -8.62 -8.71 1.61
CA VAL A 461 -9.00 -10.14 1.72
C VAL A 461 -7.83 -11.03 1.31
N VAL A 462 -7.06 -10.63 0.29
CA VAL A 462 -5.94 -11.39 -0.29
C VAL A 462 -4.58 -10.71 -0.13
N HIS A 463 -4.52 -9.60 0.61
CA HIS A 463 -3.31 -8.88 1.01
C HIS A 463 -3.35 -8.55 2.51
N TYR A 464 -2.20 -8.38 3.13
CA TYR A 464 -2.09 -7.86 4.50
C TYR A 464 -1.69 -6.37 4.45
N ASN A 465 -2.54 -5.55 3.84
CA ASN A 465 -2.30 -4.11 3.68
C ASN A 465 -2.46 -3.32 5.00
N TRP A 466 -3.18 -3.87 6.00
CA TRP A 466 -3.24 -3.30 7.35
C TRP A 466 -1.91 -3.37 8.12
N GLY A 467 -1.01 -4.25 7.71
CA GLY A 467 0.33 -4.37 8.27
C GLY A 467 1.35 -3.37 7.72
N ASP A 468 1.04 -2.73 6.61
CA ASP A 468 1.92 -1.77 5.95
C ASP A 468 1.75 -0.37 6.56
N SER A 469 2.78 0.11 7.23
CA SER A 469 2.77 1.43 7.90
C SER A 469 2.49 2.58 6.95
N GLU A 470 2.98 2.50 5.72
CA GLU A 470 2.76 3.47 4.65
C GLU A 470 1.29 3.55 4.26
N VAL A 471 0.67 2.40 4.06
CA VAL A 471 -0.74 2.28 3.61
C VAL A 471 -1.68 2.75 4.71
N VAL A 472 -1.50 2.25 5.95
CA VAL A 472 -2.38 2.63 7.07
C VAL A 472 -2.20 4.09 7.48
N THR A 473 -1.03 4.69 7.28
CA THR A 473 -0.81 6.14 7.50
C THR A 473 -1.73 6.96 6.59
N VAL A 474 -1.77 6.64 5.29
CA VAL A 474 -2.66 7.32 4.32
C VAL A 474 -4.12 7.06 4.68
N PHE A 475 -4.47 5.82 5.04
CA PHE A 475 -5.82 5.45 5.47
C PHE A 475 -6.28 6.26 6.69
N TYR A 476 -5.46 6.33 7.76
CA TYR A 476 -5.77 7.09 8.97
C TYR A 476 -5.79 8.60 8.74
N PHE A 477 -4.93 9.11 7.86
CA PHE A 477 -4.94 10.52 7.49
C PHE A 477 -6.26 10.91 6.80
N ILE A 478 -6.71 10.12 5.82
CA ILE A 478 -7.99 10.31 5.14
C ILE A 478 -9.16 10.15 6.12
N MET A 479 -9.11 9.15 7.02
CA MET A 479 -10.11 8.97 8.07
C MET A 479 -10.20 10.21 8.97
N GLY A 480 -9.08 10.77 9.37
CA GLY A 480 -9.02 12.01 10.16
C GLY A 480 -9.67 13.19 9.46
N LEU A 481 -9.41 13.39 8.15
CA LEU A 481 -10.06 14.42 7.35
C LEU A 481 -11.59 14.22 7.28
N CYS A 482 -12.05 12.99 7.13
CA CYS A 482 -13.48 12.66 7.10
C CYS A 482 -14.18 12.90 8.47
N LEU A 483 -13.46 12.71 9.57
CA LEU A 483 -13.98 13.03 10.89
C LEU A 483 -14.11 14.55 11.12
N VAL A 484 -13.29 15.38 10.47
CA VAL A 484 -13.51 16.84 10.47
C VAL A 484 -14.82 17.16 9.74
N VAL A 485 -15.14 16.48 8.63
CA VAL A 485 -16.43 16.63 7.95
C VAL A 485 -17.59 16.28 8.89
N GLU A 486 -17.51 15.12 9.55
CA GLU A 486 -18.54 14.68 10.51
C GLU A 486 -18.75 15.67 11.65
N ARG A 487 -17.66 16.15 12.27
CA ARG A 487 -17.71 17.13 13.36
C ARG A 487 -18.39 18.43 12.95
N THR A 488 -18.09 18.94 11.75
CA THR A 488 -18.65 20.20 11.28
C THR A 488 -20.14 20.05 10.99
N ASN A 489 -20.55 18.92 10.42
CA ASN A 489 -21.96 18.62 10.15
C ASN A 489 -22.80 18.49 11.43
N GLN A 490 -22.25 17.91 12.50
CA GLN A 490 -22.93 17.81 13.80
C GLN A 490 -23.21 19.20 14.39
N ARG A 491 -22.23 20.11 14.34
CA ARG A 491 -22.40 21.49 14.84
C ARG A 491 -23.49 22.27 14.10
N THR A 492 -23.58 22.10 12.79
CA THR A 492 -24.61 22.76 11.99
C THR A 492 -26.02 22.25 12.33
N THR A 493 -26.15 20.93 12.58
CA THR A 493 -27.43 20.34 13.00
C THR A 493 -27.85 20.81 14.39
N ASP A 494 -26.90 20.86 15.36
CA ASP A 494 -27.19 21.31 16.72
C ASP A 494 -27.59 22.81 16.78
N SER A 495 -27.01 23.64 15.91
CA SER A 495 -27.39 25.06 15.81
C SER A 495 -28.79 25.27 15.22
N SER A 496 -29.19 24.45 14.23
CA SER A 496 -30.51 24.51 13.62
C SER A 496 -31.66 23.99 14.51
N ILE A 497 -31.35 23.16 15.52
CA ILE A 497 -32.34 22.66 16.48
C ILE A 497 -32.56 23.67 17.65
N ARG A 498 -31.56 24.55 17.88
CA ARG A 498 -31.61 25.56 18.94
C ARG A 498 -32.13 26.93 18.50
N SER A 499 -32.24 27.14 17.18
CA SER A 499 -32.90 28.33 16.58
C SER A 499 -34.38 28.06 16.31
#